data_2b81e0833240422cd6bc85c98022daa2
#
_entry.id   2b81e0833240422cd6bc85c98022daa2
#
_cell.length_a   1.000
_cell.length_b   1.000
_cell.length_c   1.000
_cell.angle_alpha   90.00
_cell.angle_beta   90.00
_cell.angle_gamma   90.00
#
_symmetry.space_group_name_H-M   'P 1'
#
loop_
_entity.id
_entity.type
_entity.pdbx_description
1 polymer ?
#
loop_
_entity_poly.entity_id
_entity_poly.type
_entity_poly.pdbx_seq_one_letter_code
_entity_poly.pdbx_strand_id
1 'polypeptide(L)'
;MINETDYKRMLGEAKVLIRSGNLEAAGGLLQEIRAQDIGKTDARTSLGLPRRLQSALLKLAKAEGDAVARIGYQFHLVPPPEKLARHGVFSAQDKAAMAELSRVPVPRCIHQIWLGSRPVPPTVDAWAEHAAANGYEHKLWREADLAENGYDRHTALEHMLQQRDFPGAVDVARYMILRDIGGIYLDCDWYPGGNRGSFHDVLPMTGLSVFAEDTPRNTGAGSVLFANSFIATPAGNPVFSRLCDALPSVIDDLGDAPAWWSTGPLIFTVVARSGPVSLAGAGVVATSAPAGALLADVQAMAVDADGLLIPWKPW
;
A
#
# COMPACT_ATOMS: atom_id res chain seq x y z
N MET A 1 18.56 -30.05 -10.70
CA MET A 1 17.86 -29.55 -9.49
C MET A 1 18.74 -28.51 -8.85
N ILE A 2 18.23 -27.31 -8.64
CA ILE A 2 18.95 -26.22 -7.97
C ILE A 2 18.61 -26.23 -6.47
N ASN A 3 19.59 -26.01 -5.60
CA ASN A 3 19.32 -25.89 -4.18
C ASN A 3 18.77 -24.50 -3.82
N GLU A 4 18.19 -24.36 -2.63
CA GLU A 4 17.52 -23.12 -2.20
C GLU A 4 18.47 -21.91 -2.12
N THR A 5 19.71 -22.14 -1.71
CA THR A 5 20.72 -21.08 -1.59
C THR A 5 21.09 -20.51 -2.96
N ASP A 6 21.38 -21.38 -3.92
CA ASP A 6 21.69 -20.96 -5.30
C ASP A 6 20.49 -20.29 -5.96
N TYR A 7 19.27 -20.82 -5.76
CA TYR A 7 18.04 -20.17 -6.24
C TYR A 7 17.88 -18.74 -5.72
N LYS A 8 18.07 -18.54 -4.42
CA LYS A 8 17.99 -17.19 -3.82
C LYS A 8 19.10 -16.28 -4.33
N ARG A 9 20.32 -16.78 -4.47
CA ARG A 9 21.46 -16.04 -5.00
C ARG A 9 21.20 -15.59 -6.45
N MET A 10 20.83 -16.50 -7.33
CA MET A 10 20.54 -16.22 -8.74
C MET A 10 19.40 -15.22 -8.91
N LEU A 11 18.32 -15.33 -8.12
CA LEU A 11 17.22 -14.35 -8.11
C LEU A 11 17.70 -12.97 -7.63
N GLY A 12 18.62 -12.93 -6.65
CA GLY A 12 19.25 -11.69 -6.18
C GLY A 12 20.06 -11.03 -7.29
N GLU A 13 20.88 -11.80 -8.00
CA GLU A 13 21.70 -11.36 -9.12
C GLU A 13 20.83 -10.82 -10.28
N ALA A 14 19.78 -11.54 -10.67
CA ALA A 14 18.83 -11.08 -11.68
C ALA A 14 18.21 -9.72 -11.32
N LYS A 15 17.84 -9.51 -10.04
CA LYS A 15 17.32 -8.22 -9.57
C LYS A 15 18.34 -7.08 -9.62
N VAL A 16 19.64 -7.39 -9.42
CA VAL A 16 20.72 -6.41 -9.57
C VAL A 16 20.88 -6.04 -11.04
N LEU A 17 20.91 -7.02 -11.94
CA LEU A 17 21.02 -6.82 -13.39
C LEU A 17 19.84 -5.96 -13.92
N ILE A 18 18.61 -6.21 -13.47
CA ILE A 18 17.44 -5.39 -13.82
C ILE A 18 17.66 -3.93 -13.39
N ARG A 19 18.11 -3.71 -12.16
CA ARG A 19 18.34 -2.35 -11.64
C ARG A 19 19.46 -1.61 -12.35
N SER A 20 20.49 -2.32 -12.83
CA SER A 20 21.60 -1.73 -13.60
C SER A 20 21.28 -1.55 -15.09
N GLY A 21 20.06 -1.93 -15.55
CA GLY A 21 19.65 -1.83 -16.94
C GLY A 21 20.20 -2.94 -17.85
N ASN A 22 20.89 -3.95 -17.31
CA ASN A 22 21.37 -5.09 -18.10
C ASN A 22 20.25 -6.13 -18.25
N LEU A 23 19.22 -5.79 -19.04
CA LEU A 23 17.99 -6.56 -19.13
C LEU A 23 18.17 -7.89 -19.85
N GLU A 24 19.04 -7.96 -20.87
CA GLU A 24 19.32 -9.19 -21.60
C GLU A 24 19.95 -10.26 -20.70
N ALA A 25 20.97 -9.90 -19.93
CA ALA A 25 21.61 -10.81 -18.99
C ALA A 25 20.63 -11.24 -17.87
N ALA A 26 19.79 -10.31 -17.39
CA ALA A 26 18.75 -10.62 -16.41
C ALA A 26 17.75 -11.63 -16.97
N GLY A 27 17.30 -11.45 -18.22
CA GLY A 27 16.40 -12.34 -18.93
C GLY A 27 16.98 -13.75 -19.08
N GLY A 28 18.23 -13.84 -19.53
CA GLY A 28 18.96 -15.11 -19.64
C GLY A 28 19.01 -15.87 -18.33
N LEU A 29 19.39 -15.20 -17.25
CA LEU A 29 19.48 -15.79 -15.90
C LEU A 29 18.12 -16.25 -15.38
N LEU A 30 17.05 -15.48 -15.59
CA LEU A 30 15.68 -15.87 -15.19
C LEU A 30 15.15 -17.06 -16.00
N GLN A 31 15.50 -17.18 -17.27
CA GLN A 31 15.16 -18.35 -18.09
C GLN A 31 15.95 -19.59 -17.65
N GLU A 32 17.22 -19.45 -17.29
CA GLU A 32 18.00 -20.53 -16.70
C GLU A 32 17.35 -21.05 -15.41
N ILE A 33 16.97 -20.16 -14.50
CA ILE A 33 16.25 -20.53 -13.28
C ILE A 33 14.94 -21.25 -13.62
N ARG A 34 14.18 -20.75 -14.60
CA ARG A 34 12.90 -21.33 -15.03
C ARG A 34 13.03 -22.74 -15.59
N ALA A 35 14.13 -23.04 -16.27
CA ALA A 35 14.40 -24.35 -16.85
C ALA A 35 14.79 -25.41 -15.81
N GLN A 36 15.12 -25.02 -14.60
CA GLN A 36 15.55 -25.93 -13.54
C GLN A 36 14.38 -26.37 -12.65
N ASP A 37 14.49 -27.57 -12.09
CA ASP A 37 13.58 -28.03 -11.03
C ASP A 37 14.03 -27.41 -9.70
N ILE A 38 13.18 -26.54 -9.15
CA ILE A 38 13.44 -25.78 -7.92
C ILE A 38 12.86 -26.49 -6.69
N GLY A 39 12.20 -27.63 -6.87
CA GLY A 39 11.57 -28.37 -5.77
C GLY A 39 10.42 -27.58 -5.10
N LYS A 40 10.19 -27.80 -3.78
CA LYS A 40 9.10 -27.18 -3.00
C LYS A 40 9.51 -25.92 -2.25
N THR A 41 10.56 -25.24 -2.65
CA THR A 41 11.17 -24.13 -1.90
C THR A 41 10.40 -22.80 -1.96
N ASP A 42 9.37 -22.70 -2.81
CA ASP A 42 8.56 -21.48 -2.98
C ASP A 42 7.11 -21.82 -3.34
N ALA A 43 6.15 -21.04 -2.83
CA ALA A 43 4.75 -21.18 -3.21
C ALA A 43 4.59 -21.00 -4.73
N ARG A 44 3.73 -21.81 -5.36
CA ARG A 44 3.49 -21.71 -6.79
C ARG A 44 2.29 -20.83 -7.10
N THR A 45 2.44 -20.03 -8.13
CA THR A 45 1.38 -19.19 -8.68
C THR A 45 0.43 -20.00 -9.58
N SER A 46 -0.63 -19.39 -10.06
CA SER A 46 -1.56 -20.01 -11.03
C SER A 46 -0.91 -20.34 -12.38
N LEU A 47 0.26 -19.76 -12.70
CA LEU A 47 1.10 -20.17 -13.84
C LEU A 47 1.98 -21.39 -13.55
N GLY A 48 1.91 -21.96 -12.35
CA GLY A 48 2.79 -23.07 -11.91
C GLY A 48 4.23 -22.61 -11.65
N LEU A 49 4.54 -21.33 -11.75
CA LEU A 49 5.87 -20.80 -11.46
C LEU A 49 6.07 -20.58 -9.96
N PRO A 50 7.30 -20.72 -9.45
CA PRO A 50 7.64 -20.25 -8.12
C PRO A 50 7.34 -18.75 -8.01
N ARG A 51 6.67 -18.33 -6.93
CA ARG A 51 6.20 -16.93 -6.74
C ARG A 51 7.32 -15.91 -6.87
N ARG A 52 8.49 -16.18 -6.26
CA ARG A 52 9.64 -15.27 -6.33
C ARG A 52 10.21 -15.14 -7.73
N LEU A 53 10.23 -16.24 -8.50
CA LEU A 53 10.64 -16.22 -9.91
C LEU A 53 9.67 -15.39 -10.75
N GLN A 54 8.37 -15.62 -10.60
CA GLN A 54 7.35 -14.82 -11.32
C GLN A 54 7.42 -13.34 -10.95
N SER A 55 7.68 -13.01 -9.69
CA SER A 55 7.89 -11.62 -9.25
C SER A 55 9.12 -10.98 -9.92
N ALA A 56 10.19 -11.75 -10.14
CA ALA A 56 11.38 -11.27 -10.84
C ALA A 56 11.11 -11.09 -12.35
N LEU A 57 10.39 -12.02 -12.99
CA LEU A 57 9.94 -11.90 -14.37
C LEU A 57 9.03 -10.67 -14.58
N LEU A 58 8.14 -10.40 -13.64
CA LEU A 58 7.32 -9.18 -13.67
C LEU A 58 8.17 -7.91 -13.60
N LYS A 59 9.24 -7.89 -12.77
CA LYS A 59 10.16 -6.75 -12.69
C LYS A 59 10.92 -6.55 -13.99
N LEU A 60 11.36 -7.63 -14.63
CA LEU A 60 12.01 -7.58 -15.94
C LEU A 60 11.04 -7.00 -16.99
N ALA A 61 9.84 -7.55 -17.13
CA ALA A 61 8.83 -7.06 -18.05
C ALA A 61 8.49 -5.57 -17.87
N LYS A 62 8.50 -5.09 -16.62
CA LYS A 62 8.34 -3.65 -16.35
C LYS A 62 9.52 -2.82 -16.85
N ALA A 63 10.75 -3.31 -16.69
CA ALA A 63 11.95 -2.61 -17.10
C ALA A 63 12.11 -2.62 -18.64
N GLU A 64 11.67 -3.68 -19.31
CA GLU A 64 11.65 -3.82 -20.77
C GLU A 64 10.52 -3.02 -21.44
N GLY A 65 9.53 -2.57 -20.69
CA GLY A 65 8.33 -1.94 -21.23
C GLY A 65 7.37 -2.93 -21.92
N ASP A 66 7.52 -4.24 -21.67
CA ASP A 66 6.62 -5.26 -22.19
C ASP A 66 5.27 -5.24 -21.46
N ALA A 67 4.31 -4.53 -22.03
CA ALA A 67 2.98 -4.37 -21.46
C ALA A 67 2.20 -5.69 -21.34
N VAL A 68 2.36 -6.61 -22.28
CA VAL A 68 1.64 -7.89 -22.31
C VAL A 68 2.17 -8.83 -21.22
N ALA A 69 3.48 -9.04 -21.17
CA ALA A 69 4.10 -9.85 -20.14
C ALA A 69 3.88 -9.27 -18.75
N ARG A 70 3.97 -7.93 -18.59
CA ARG A 70 3.67 -7.22 -17.36
C ARG A 70 2.28 -7.53 -16.83
N ILE A 71 1.24 -7.39 -17.68
CA ILE A 71 -0.15 -7.65 -17.27
C ILE A 71 -0.34 -9.13 -16.95
N GLY A 72 0.16 -10.03 -17.79
CA GLY A 72 0.05 -11.46 -17.58
C GLY A 72 0.71 -11.92 -16.28
N TYR A 73 1.95 -11.53 -16.03
CA TYR A 73 2.63 -11.88 -14.77
C TYR A 73 1.96 -11.24 -13.54
N GLN A 74 1.49 -9.99 -13.65
CA GLN A 74 0.79 -9.31 -12.56
C GLN A 74 -0.51 -10.04 -12.21
N PHE A 75 -1.34 -10.37 -13.20
CA PHE A 75 -2.62 -11.03 -13.01
C PHE A 75 -2.47 -12.39 -12.30
N HIS A 76 -1.55 -13.21 -12.78
CA HIS A 76 -1.34 -14.57 -12.25
C HIS A 76 -0.49 -14.60 -10.95
N LEU A 77 0.09 -13.47 -10.55
CA LEU A 77 0.84 -13.36 -9.32
C LEU A 77 -0.07 -13.10 -8.11
N VAL A 78 -1.15 -12.36 -8.32
CA VAL A 78 -2.11 -12.00 -7.27
C VAL A 78 -2.86 -13.25 -6.80
N PRO A 79 -3.04 -13.44 -5.48
CA PRO A 79 -3.84 -14.54 -4.96
C PRO A 79 -5.25 -14.56 -5.53
N PRO A 80 -5.84 -15.72 -5.79
CA PRO A 80 -7.23 -15.81 -6.24
C PRO A 80 -8.16 -15.10 -5.23
N PRO A 81 -9.10 -14.27 -5.70
CA PRO A 81 -9.99 -13.49 -4.81
C PRO A 81 -10.85 -14.38 -3.90
N GLU A 82 -11.10 -15.62 -4.28
CA GLU A 82 -11.85 -16.60 -3.49
C GLU A 82 -11.19 -16.89 -2.14
N LYS A 83 -9.86 -16.83 -2.05
CA LYS A 83 -9.14 -17.01 -0.78
C LYS A 83 -9.47 -15.91 0.23
N LEU A 84 -9.74 -14.71 -0.23
CA LEU A 84 -9.96 -13.53 0.59
C LEU A 84 -11.43 -13.10 0.67
N ALA A 85 -12.29 -13.62 -0.21
CA ALA A 85 -13.70 -13.20 -0.33
C ALA A 85 -14.48 -13.26 0.99
N ARG A 86 -14.18 -14.26 1.84
CA ARG A 86 -14.83 -14.42 3.16
C ARG A 86 -14.67 -13.21 4.07
N HIS A 87 -13.55 -12.48 3.94
CA HIS A 87 -13.27 -11.31 4.78
C HIS A 87 -14.06 -10.07 4.37
N GLY A 88 -14.60 -10.03 3.14
CA GLY A 88 -15.49 -8.99 2.65
C GLY A 88 -16.97 -9.20 2.98
N VAL A 89 -17.31 -10.19 3.79
CA VAL A 89 -18.72 -10.47 4.16
C VAL A 89 -19.07 -9.74 5.45
N PHE A 90 -20.08 -8.89 5.39
CA PHE A 90 -20.59 -8.11 6.51
C PHE A 90 -22.02 -8.48 6.87
N SER A 91 -22.36 -8.35 8.15
CA SER A 91 -23.72 -8.49 8.64
C SER A 91 -24.64 -7.36 8.12
N ALA A 92 -25.96 -7.53 8.24
CA ALA A 92 -26.89 -6.47 7.92
C ALA A 92 -26.71 -5.24 8.84
N GLN A 93 -26.34 -5.46 10.09
CA GLN A 93 -26.03 -4.40 11.06
C GLN A 93 -24.79 -3.59 10.65
N ASP A 94 -23.69 -4.27 10.26
CA ASP A 94 -22.47 -3.59 9.78
C ASP A 94 -22.77 -2.75 8.54
N LYS A 95 -23.54 -3.30 7.60
CA LYS A 95 -23.95 -2.59 6.38
C LYS A 95 -24.77 -1.34 6.68
N ALA A 96 -25.70 -1.43 7.63
CA ALA A 96 -26.47 -0.28 8.09
C ALA A 96 -25.55 0.77 8.73
N ALA A 97 -24.64 0.37 9.61
CA ALA A 97 -23.67 1.27 10.23
C ALA A 97 -22.76 1.96 9.19
N MET A 98 -22.26 1.21 8.19
CA MET A 98 -21.48 1.81 7.09
C MET A 98 -22.28 2.82 6.28
N ALA A 99 -23.57 2.54 6.03
CA ALA A 99 -24.46 3.45 5.31
C ALA A 99 -24.74 4.75 6.11
N GLU A 100 -24.88 4.66 7.42
CA GLU A 100 -24.98 5.83 8.30
C GLU A 100 -23.68 6.64 8.32
N LEU A 101 -22.54 5.97 8.52
CA LEU A 101 -21.22 6.60 8.55
C LEU A 101 -20.85 7.26 7.21
N SER A 102 -21.41 6.82 6.08
CA SER A 102 -21.14 7.43 4.77
C SER A 102 -21.50 8.92 4.69
N ARG A 103 -22.31 9.42 5.64
CA ARG A 103 -22.75 10.83 5.73
C ARG A 103 -22.03 11.59 6.85
N VAL A 104 -21.23 10.90 7.65
CA VAL A 104 -20.50 11.51 8.77
C VAL A 104 -19.22 12.17 8.27
N PRO A 105 -18.96 13.44 8.64
CA PRO A 105 -17.72 14.11 8.26
C PRO A 105 -16.48 13.38 8.80
N VAL A 106 -15.44 13.37 8.00
CA VAL A 106 -14.11 12.89 8.41
C VAL A 106 -13.48 13.90 9.36
N PRO A 107 -12.91 13.49 10.51
CA PRO A 107 -12.20 14.40 11.41
C PRO A 107 -11.01 15.11 10.71
N ARG A 108 -10.77 16.36 11.07
CA ARG A 108 -9.63 17.14 10.59
C ARG A 108 -8.36 16.75 11.36
N CYS A 109 -7.92 15.51 11.20
CA CYS A 109 -6.70 14.98 11.76
C CYS A 109 -5.94 14.20 10.69
N ILE A 110 -4.67 14.52 10.47
CA ILE A 110 -3.78 13.81 9.54
C ILE A 110 -2.86 12.90 10.35
N HIS A 111 -2.90 11.62 10.05
CA HIS A 111 -2.05 10.59 10.66
C HIS A 111 -0.99 10.15 9.67
N GLN A 112 0.27 10.19 10.10
CA GLN A 112 1.39 9.56 9.42
C GLN A 112 2.06 8.58 10.38
N ILE A 113 2.64 7.51 9.85
CA ILE A 113 3.29 6.47 10.67
C ILE A 113 4.71 6.28 10.15
N TRP A 114 5.70 6.32 11.04
CA TRP A 114 7.09 6.06 10.70
C TRP A 114 7.73 5.14 11.73
N LEU A 115 7.97 3.89 11.35
CA LEU A 115 8.52 2.85 12.20
C LEU A 115 9.96 2.52 11.81
N GLY A 116 10.73 2.05 12.78
CA GLY A 116 12.13 1.69 12.61
C GLY A 116 13.11 2.84 12.86
N SER A 117 14.39 2.56 12.60
CA SER A 117 15.50 3.45 12.96
C SER A 117 15.92 4.45 11.89
N ARG A 118 15.25 4.43 10.72
CA ARG A 118 15.57 5.41 9.67
C ARG A 118 15.16 6.82 10.09
N PRO A 119 15.88 7.86 9.65
CA PRO A 119 15.46 9.23 9.84
C PRO A 119 14.04 9.47 9.33
N VAL A 120 13.29 10.27 10.05
CA VAL A 120 11.95 10.71 9.61
C VAL A 120 12.09 11.54 8.32
N PRO A 121 11.32 11.25 7.28
CA PRO A 121 11.44 11.99 6.03
C PRO A 121 10.92 13.43 6.15
N PRO A 122 11.47 14.38 5.40
CA PRO A 122 11.08 15.80 5.47
C PRO A 122 9.65 16.07 5.01
N THR A 123 8.99 15.12 4.36
CA THR A 123 7.57 15.16 4.04
C THR A 123 6.70 15.28 5.28
N VAL A 124 7.13 14.70 6.41
CA VAL A 124 6.37 14.75 7.67
C VAL A 124 6.31 16.17 8.22
N ASP A 125 7.41 16.90 8.22
CA ASP A 125 7.44 18.29 8.64
C ASP A 125 6.62 19.17 7.69
N ALA A 126 6.70 18.94 6.38
CA ALA A 126 5.90 19.64 5.39
C ALA A 126 4.39 19.41 5.60
N TRP A 127 3.99 18.19 5.97
CA TRP A 127 2.58 17.91 6.32
C TRP A 127 2.17 18.52 7.65
N ALA A 128 3.06 18.63 8.62
CA ALA A 128 2.77 19.35 9.87
C ALA A 128 2.51 20.85 9.63
N GLU A 129 3.32 21.48 8.77
CA GLU A 129 3.11 22.87 8.34
C GLU A 129 1.80 23.05 7.58
N HIS A 130 1.53 22.16 6.60
CA HIS A 130 0.27 22.17 5.83
C HIS A 130 -0.95 22.00 6.75
N ALA A 131 -0.87 21.08 7.70
CA ALA A 131 -1.94 20.82 8.67
C ALA A 131 -2.24 22.09 9.51
N ALA A 132 -1.21 22.70 10.07
CA ALA A 132 -1.34 23.93 10.85
C ALA A 132 -1.98 25.08 10.04
N ALA A 133 -1.57 25.24 8.78
CA ALA A 133 -2.10 26.26 7.87
C ALA A 133 -3.57 26.03 7.47
N ASN A 134 -4.04 24.79 7.50
CA ASN A 134 -5.38 24.40 7.01
C ASN A 134 -6.33 23.91 8.12
N GLY A 135 -5.99 24.12 9.39
CA GLY A 135 -6.85 23.76 10.53
C GLY A 135 -7.02 22.27 10.75
N TYR A 136 -5.96 21.50 10.50
CA TYR A 136 -5.86 20.09 10.86
C TYR A 136 -4.97 19.90 12.08
N GLU A 137 -5.26 18.88 12.86
CA GLU A 137 -4.27 18.26 13.73
C GLU A 137 -3.37 17.36 12.90
N HIS A 138 -2.07 17.32 13.22
CA HIS A 138 -1.12 16.38 12.61
C HIS A 138 -0.50 15.51 13.68
N LYS A 139 -0.51 14.21 13.47
CA LYS A 139 0.13 13.26 14.37
C LYS A 139 1.04 12.30 13.62
N LEU A 140 2.33 12.35 13.92
CA LEU A 140 3.28 11.32 13.56
C LEU A 140 3.25 10.22 14.63
N TRP A 141 2.96 9.00 14.21
CA TRP A 141 2.95 7.82 15.07
C TRP A 141 4.27 7.08 15.01
N ARG A 142 4.81 6.77 16.18
CA ARG A 142 6.00 5.94 16.36
C ARG A 142 5.64 4.72 17.21
N GLU A 143 6.62 3.82 17.38
CA GLU A 143 6.45 2.61 18.19
C GLU A 143 5.91 2.90 19.61
N ALA A 144 6.42 3.97 20.24
CA ALA A 144 5.97 4.37 21.57
C ALA A 144 4.49 4.76 21.58
N ASP A 145 4.05 5.54 20.59
CA ASP A 145 2.64 5.94 20.46
C ASP A 145 1.72 4.73 20.25
N LEU A 146 2.16 3.75 19.46
CA LEU A 146 1.40 2.52 19.22
C LEU A 146 1.27 1.71 20.51
N ALA A 147 2.33 1.62 21.31
CA ALA A 147 2.33 0.91 22.60
C ALA A 147 1.46 1.62 23.66
N GLU A 148 1.52 2.95 23.75
CA GLU A 148 0.68 3.74 24.66
C GLU A 148 -0.82 3.54 24.39
N ASN A 149 -1.20 3.35 23.13
CA ASN A 149 -2.57 3.07 22.73
C ASN A 149 -2.92 1.57 22.72
N GLY A 150 -1.97 0.68 23.08
CA GLY A 150 -2.17 -0.76 23.14
C GLY A 150 -2.26 -1.45 21.78
N TYR A 151 -1.86 -0.78 20.71
CA TYR A 151 -1.88 -1.35 19.35
C TYR A 151 -0.78 -2.38 19.15
N ASP A 152 0.31 -2.29 19.88
CA ASP A 152 1.43 -3.24 19.88
C ASP A 152 1.02 -4.67 20.26
N ARG A 153 -0.12 -4.85 20.92
CA ARG A 153 -0.66 -6.16 21.30
C ARG A 153 -1.40 -6.88 20.18
N HIS A 154 -1.58 -6.24 19.05
CA HIS A 154 -2.26 -6.85 17.90
C HIS A 154 -1.34 -7.86 17.22
N THR A 155 -1.77 -9.13 17.15
CA THR A 155 -0.92 -10.25 16.68
C THR A 155 -0.37 -10.04 15.26
N ALA A 156 -1.14 -9.43 14.35
CA ALA A 156 -0.65 -9.12 13.01
C ALA A 156 0.44 -8.03 13.03
N LEU A 157 0.31 -7.00 13.89
CA LEU A 157 1.35 -5.97 14.04
C LEU A 157 2.63 -6.56 14.61
N GLU A 158 2.50 -7.34 15.70
CA GLU A 158 3.63 -8.03 16.30
C GLU A 158 4.36 -8.93 15.28
N HIS A 159 3.60 -9.73 14.51
CA HIS A 159 4.16 -10.58 13.47
C HIS A 159 4.96 -9.78 12.44
N MET A 160 4.40 -8.69 11.89
CA MET A 160 5.09 -7.86 10.90
C MET A 160 6.37 -7.21 11.46
N LEU A 161 6.33 -6.74 12.71
CA LEU A 161 7.52 -6.18 13.37
C LEU A 161 8.61 -7.23 13.60
N GLN A 162 8.24 -8.45 14.01
CA GLN A 162 9.18 -9.56 14.17
C GLN A 162 9.85 -9.95 12.85
N GLN A 163 9.11 -9.90 11.73
CA GLN A 163 9.63 -10.13 10.39
C GLN A 163 10.41 -8.91 9.83
N ARG A 164 10.46 -7.79 10.56
CA ARG A 164 11.00 -6.50 10.09
C ARG A 164 10.33 -6.01 8.80
N ASP A 165 9.10 -6.41 8.57
CA ASP A 165 8.25 -5.89 7.49
C ASP A 165 7.55 -4.63 7.98
N PHE A 166 8.29 -3.51 7.98
CA PHE A 166 7.76 -2.21 8.41
C PHE A 166 6.59 -1.72 7.54
N PRO A 167 6.58 -1.90 6.20
CA PRO A 167 5.40 -1.59 5.41
C PRO A 167 4.15 -2.35 5.88
N GLY A 168 4.26 -3.65 6.13
CA GLY A 168 3.16 -4.46 6.67
C GLY A 168 2.73 -4.03 8.06
N ALA A 169 3.68 -3.68 8.93
CA ALA A 169 3.38 -3.16 10.26
C ALA A 169 2.61 -1.83 10.20
N VAL A 170 3.02 -0.93 9.30
CA VAL A 170 2.33 0.35 9.06
C VAL A 170 0.92 0.12 8.52
N ASP A 171 0.70 -0.85 7.63
CA ASP A 171 -0.63 -1.22 7.16
C ASP A 171 -1.57 -1.62 8.30
N VAL A 172 -1.09 -2.48 9.20
CA VAL A 172 -1.89 -2.91 10.36
C VAL A 172 -2.19 -1.73 11.29
N ALA A 173 -1.18 -0.92 11.60
CA ALA A 173 -1.30 0.21 12.51
C ALA A 173 -2.29 1.27 11.99
N ARG A 174 -2.25 1.61 10.68
CA ARG A 174 -3.19 2.60 10.10
C ARG A 174 -4.64 2.18 10.23
N TYR A 175 -4.93 0.87 10.12
CA TYR A 175 -6.30 0.39 10.27
C TYR A 175 -6.81 0.49 11.70
N MET A 176 -5.96 0.23 12.69
CA MET A 176 -6.32 0.40 14.11
C MET A 176 -6.55 1.87 14.46
N ILE A 177 -5.67 2.76 14.02
CA ILE A 177 -5.79 4.20 14.22
C ILE A 177 -7.10 4.72 13.59
N LEU A 178 -7.37 4.36 12.34
CA LEU A 178 -8.57 4.79 11.62
C LEU A 178 -9.85 4.18 12.21
N ARG A 179 -9.79 2.96 12.74
CA ARG A 179 -10.90 2.36 13.47
C ARG A 179 -11.29 3.19 14.69
N ASP A 180 -10.31 3.59 15.50
CA ASP A 180 -10.54 4.14 16.83
C ASP A 180 -10.69 5.66 16.81
N ILE A 181 -9.96 6.34 15.92
CA ILE A 181 -9.87 7.80 15.89
C ILE A 181 -10.52 8.39 14.63
N GLY A 182 -10.49 7.66 13.51
CA GLY A 182 -10.85 8.22 12.20
C GLY A 182 -9.80 9.22 11.73
N GLY A 183 -10.19 10.12 10.81
CA GLY A 183 -9.29 11.12 10.23
C GLY A 183 -8.73 10.69 8.87
N ILE A 184 -7.62 11.27 8.49
CA ILE A 184 -6.93 11.06 7.23
C ILE A 184 -5.62 10.36 7.52
N TYR A 185 -5.43 9.13 7.03
CA TYR A 185 -4.14 8.50 6.97
C TYR A 185 -3.45 8.86 5.65
N LEU A 186 -2.16 9.17 5.72
CA LEU A 186 -1.33 9.52 4.58
C LEU A 186 0.06 8.89 4.70
N ASP A 187 0.51 8.19 3.67
CA ASP A 187 1.88 7.65 3.62
C ASP A 187 2.92 8.78 3.66
N CYS A 188 4.09 8.49 4.24
CA CYS A 188 5.17 9.48 4.36
C CYS A 188 5.93 9.75 3.05
N ASP A 189 5.59 9.10 1.95
CA ASP A 189 6.13 9.37 0.61
C ASP A 189 5.25 10.30 -0.25
N TRP A 190 4.32 11.00 0.39
CA TRP A 190 3.59 12.11 -0.18
C TRP A 190 4.15 13.45 0.32
N TYR A 191 4.38 14.39 -0.58
CA TYR A 191 4.70 15.79 -0.27
C TYR A 191 3.47 16.67 -0.54
N PRO A 192 3.13 17.66 0.30
CA PRO A 192 2.00 18.53 0.06
C PRO A 192 2.25 19.41 -1.18
N GLY A 193 1.32 19.40 -2.12
CA GLY A 193 1.28 20.34 -3.23
C GLY A 193 0.74 21.70 -2.77
N GLY A 194 1.14 22.76 -3.38
CA GLY A 194 0.83 24.16 -3.18
C GLY A 194 -0.23 24.63 -2.17
N ASN A 195 -0.38 25.91 -2.01
CA ASN A 195 -1.28 26.54 -1.03
C ASN A 195 -2.76 26.62 -1.51
N ARG A 196 -3.28 25.59 -2.18
CA ARG A 196 -4.59 25.67 -2.84
C ARG A 196 -5.70 24.95 -2.10
N GLY A 197 -5.73 25.04 -0.78
CA GLY A 197 -6.81 24.49 0.02
C GLY A 197 -6.48 23.18 0.71
N SER A 198 -7.45 22.62 1.36
CA SER A 198 -7.35 21.40 2.15
C SER A 198 -8.06 20.22 1.47
N PHE A 199 -7.86 19.00 1.98
CA PHE A 199 -8.64 17.85 1.52
C PHE A 199 -10.15 18.09 1.61
N HIS A 200 -10.61 18.78 2.67
CA HIS A 200 -12.03 19.09 2.87
C HIS A 200 -12.59 20.13 1.91
N ASP A 201 -11.73 20.86 1.19
CA ASP A 201 -12.17 21.83 0.18
C ASP A 201 -12.34 21.20 -1.20
N VAL A 202 -11.63 20.09 -1.46
CA VAL A 202 -11.57 19.49 -2.80
C VAL A 202 -12.12 18.07 -2.90
N LEU A 203 -12.35 17.40 -1.77
CA LEU A 203 -12.88 16.04 -1.70
C LEU A 203 -14.15 15.97 -0.88
N PRO A 204 -15.05 15.03 -1.18
CA PRO A 204 -16.19 14.72 -0.33
C PRO A 204 -15.72 14.00 0.93
N MET A 205 -15.27 14.76 1.93
CA MET A 205 -14.70 14.24 3.18
C MET A 205 -15.82 13.79 4.14
N THR A 206 -16.62 12.82 3.67
CA THR A 206 -17.65 12.12 4.44
C THR A 206 -17.51 10.62 4.19
N GLY A 207 -17.74 9.81 5.22
CA GLY A 207 -17.60 8.36 5.11
C GLY A 207 -16.19 7.91 4.77
N LEU A 208 -16.07 6.82 4.04
CA LEU A 208 -14.80 6.26 3.60
C LEU A 208 -14.41 6.83 2.22
N SER A 209 -13.28 7.52 2.15
CA SER A 209 -12.68 8.02 0.91
C SER A 209 -11.29 7.45 0.72
N VAL A 210 -10.97 7.01 -0.50
CA VAL A 210 -9.69 6.39 -0.86
C VAL A 210 -9.28 6.79 -2.28
N PHE A 211 -8.04 6.51 -2.65
CA PHE A 211 -7.60 6.56 -4.05
C PHE A 211 -7.67 5.18 -4.71
N ALA A 212 -7.83 5.18 -6.02
CA ALA A 212 -7.58 4.00 -6.83
C ALA A 212 -6.08 3.87 -7.12
N GLU A 213 -5.58 2.64 -7.15
CA GLU A 213 -4.26 2.33 -7.67
C GLU A 213 -4.20 2.62 -9.18
N ASP A 214 -3.01 2.83 -9.67
CA ASP A 214 -2.70 3.02 -11.09
C ASP A 214 -3.38 2.01 -12.03
N THR A 215 -3.82 2.46 -13.19
CA THR A 215 -4.51 1.63 -14.19
C THR A 215 -3.81 0.32 -14.51
N PRO A 216 -2.48 0.21 -14.72
CA PRO A 216 -1.84 -1.07 -14.97
C PRO A 216 -1.93 -2.09 -13.83
N ARG A 217 -2.14 -1.63 -12.59
CA ARG A 217 -2.36 -2.51 -11.44
C ARG A 217 -3.82 -2.90 -11.29
N ASN A 218 -4.73 -2.07 -11.80
CA ASN A 218 -6.17 -2.23 -11.72
C ASN A 218 -6.76 -3.16 -12.76
N THR A 219 -6.04 -3.45 -13.83
CA THR A 219 -6.62 -3.99 -15.07
C THR A 219 -6.79 -5.49 -15.11
N GLY A 220 -6.56 -6.21 -14.04
CA GLY A 220 -7.07 -7.57 -13.99
C GLY A 220 -8.59 -7.58 -14.19
N ALA A 221 -9.06 -7.78 -15.42
CA ALA A 221 -10.48 -7.83 -15.79
C ALA A 221 -11.30 -6.55 -15.48
N GLY A 222 -10.66 -5.37 -15.46
CA GLY A 222 -11.34 -4.09 -15.21
C GLY A 222 -11.69 -3.80 -13.75
N SER A 223 -11.12 -4.54 -12.80
CA SER A 223 -11.33 -4.31 -11.37
C SER A 223 -10.54 -3.10 -10.88
N VAL A 224 -11.14 -2.32 -9.99
CA VAL A 224 -10.45 -1.24 -9.27
C VAL A 224 -9.79 -1.81 -8.03
N LEU A 225 -8.51 -1.52 -7.86
CA LEU A 225 -7.76 -1.78 -6.64
C LEU A 225 -7.65 -0.46 -5.86
N PHE A 226 -7.98 -0.49 -4.57
CA PHE A 226 -7.88 0.68 -3.70
C PHE A 226 -6.45 0.83 -3.19
N ALA A 227 -5.91 2.03 -3.31
CA ALA A 227 -4.67 2.40 -2.63
C ALA A 227 -4.94 2.59 -1.14
N ASN A 228 -4.04 2.11 -0.30
CA ASN A 228 -4.10 2.34 1.13
C ASN A 228 -3.08 3.40 1.61
N SER A 229 -2.45 4.09 0.68
CA SER A 229 -1.53 5.21 0.93
C SER A 229 -2.24 6.52 1.30
N PHE A 230 -3.53 6.61 0.99
CA PHE A 230 -4.46 7.65 1.43
C PHE A 230 -5.78 7.01 1.81
N ILE A 231 -6.21 7.22 3.03
CA ILE A 231 -7.51 6.74 3.53
C ILE A 231 -8.10 7.83 4.44
N ALA A 232 -9.33 8.24 4.15
CA ALA A 232 -10.06 9.18 5.01
C ALA A 232 -11.38 8.54 5.47
N THR A 233 -11.67 8.60 6.78
CA THR A 233 -12.86 7.96 7.35
C THR A 233 -13.23 8.58 8.71
N PRO A 234 -14.50 8.64 9.09
CA PRO A 234 -14.89 8.81 10.49
C PRO A 234 -14.49 7.58 11.32
N ALA A 235 -14.35 7.76 12.62
CA ALA A 235 -14.09 6.67 13.58
C ALA A 235 -15.24 5.64 13.57
N GLY A 236 -14.93 4.41 13.98
CA GLY A 236 -15.93 3.35 14.16
C GLY A 236 -16.43 2.72 12.87
N ASN A 237 -15.79 2.98 11.72
CA ASN A 237 -16.21 2.36 10.46
C ASN A 237 -15.96 0.84 10.50
N PRO A 238 -16.99 -0.01 10.29
CA PRO A 238 -16.89 -1.47 10.37
C PRO A 238 -15.84 -2.09 9.43
N VAL A 239 -15.48 -1.40 8.36
CA VAL A 239 -14.39 -1.83 7.46
C VAL A 239 -13.09 -2.04 8.22
N PHE A 240 -12.72 -1.11 9.12
CA PHE A 240 -11.47 -1.19 9.85
C PHE A 240 -11.49 -2.20 11.00
N SER A 241 -12.62 -2.38 11.65
CA SER A 241 -12.80 -3.48 12.62
C SER A 241 -12.63 -4.82 11.92
N ARG A 242 -13.28 -5.00 10.76
CA ARG A 242 -13.17 -6.21 9.95
C ARG A 242 -11.72 -6.45 9.46
N LEU A 243 -11.01 -5.41 9.05
CA LEU A 243 -9.59 -5.52 8.67
C LEU A 243 -8.75 -6.01 9.85
N CYS A 244 -8.85 -5.35 11.00
CA CYS A 244 -8.10 -5.75 12.19
C CYS A 244 -8.39 -7.22 12.56
N ASP A 245 -9.64 -7.64 12.59
CA ASP A 245 -10.03 -9.01 12.91
C ASP A 245 -9.53 -10.04 11.87
N ALA A 246 -9.48 -9.66 10.60
CA ALA A 246 -9.15 -10.57 9.50
C ALA A 246 -7.64 -10.77 9.33
N LEU A 247 -6.83 -9.73 9.57
CA LEU A 247 -5.41 -9.72 9.21
C LEU A 247 -4.61 -10.91 9.74
N PRO A 248 -4.78 -11.40 11.00
CA PRO A 248 -4.06 -12.57 11.46
C PRO A 248 -4.31 -13.80 10.56
N SER A 249 -5.57 -14.08 10.24
CA SER A 249 -5.91 -15.23 9.38
C SER A 249 -5.51 -15.02 7.91
N VAL A 250 -5.51 -13.79 7.43
CA VAL A 250 -5.05 -13.46 6.05
C VAL A 250 -3.55 -13.70 5.92
N ILE A 251 -2.77 -13.32 6.93
CA ILE A 251 -1.33 -13.58 6.97
C ILE A 251 -1.06 -15.08 6.94
N ASP A 252 -1.79 -15.87 7.75
CA ASP A 252 -1.66 -17.32 7.78
C ASP A 252 -2.05 -17.96 6.44
N ASP A 253 -3.17 -17.57 5.85
CA ASP A 253 -3.69 -18.09 4.57
C ASP A 253 -2.75 -17.81 3.39
N LEU A 254 -2.09 -16.66 3.40
CA LEU A 254 -1.21 -16.23 2.32
C LEU A 254 0.27 -16.57 2.55
N GLY A 255 0.64 -16.98 3.77
CA GLY A 255 2.00 -17.33 4.16
C GLY A 255 3.00 -16.23 3.83
N ASP A 256 4.09 -16.56 3.12
CA ASP A 256 5.13 -15.61 2.71
C ASP A 256 4.70 -14.53 1.71
N ALA A 257 3.41 -14.20 1.59
CA ALA A 257 2.96 -13.16 0.69
C ALA A 257 3.55 -11.80 1.10
N PRO A 258 3.83 -10.91 0.13
CA PRO A 258 4.26 -9.57 0.47
C PRO A 258 3.13 -8.81 1.17
N ALA A 259 3.49 -7.85 2.03
CA ALA A 259 2.55 -6.96 2.73
C ALA A 259 1.49 -6.37 1.79
N TRP A 260 1.87 -6.02 0.56
CA TRP A 260 0.97 -5.48 -0.46
C TRP A 260 -0.31 -6.33 -0.69
N TRP A 261 -0.24 -7.67 -0.43
CA TRP A 261 -1.40 -8.57 -0.53
C TRP A 261 -2.00 -8.90 0.83
N SER A 262 -1.16 -9.17 1.83
CA SER A 262 -1.59 -9.71 3.12
C SER A 262 -2.12 -8.65 4.08
N THR A 263 -1.58 -7.43 4.05
CA THR A 263 -1.95 -6.32 4.92
C THR A 263 -2.35 -5.05 4.16
N GLY A 264 -1.88 -4.90 2.93
CA GLY A 264 -1.96 -3.70 2.13
C GLY A 264 -3.15 -3.65 1.15
N PRO A 265 -2.95 -3.06 -0.05
CA PRO A 265 -4.01 -2.71 -0.99
C PRO A 265 -4.97 -3.85 -1.35
N LEU A 266 -4.50 -5.09 -1.47
CA LEU A 266 -5.36 -6.19 -1.90
C LEU A 266 -6.43 -6.53 -0.86
N ILE A 267 -6.03 -6.84 0.38
CA ILE A 267 -7.01 -7.16 1.42
C ILE A 267 -7.86 -5.94 1.78
N PHE A 268 -7.27 -4.76 1.79
CA PHE A 268 -8.00 -3.51 1.98
C PHE A 268 -9.13 -3.38 0.94
N THR A 269 -8.84 -3.58 -0.34
CA THR A 269 -9.83 -3.53 -1.41
C THR A 269 -10.95 -4.56 -1.21
N VAL A 270 -10.58 -5.82 -0.89
CA VAL A 270 -11.57 -6.90 -0.70
C VAL A 270 -12.56 -6.57 0.40
N VAL A 271 -12.09 -5.97 1.49
CA VAL A 271 -12.94 -5.62 2.63
C VAL A 271 -13.70 -4.32 2.38
N ALA A 272 -13.01 -3.26 1.97
CA ALA A 272 -13.60 -1.93 1.84
C ALA A 272 -14.69 -1.83 0.75
N ARG A 273 -14.52 -2.53 -0.38
CA ARG A 273 -15.51 -2.51 -1.49
C ARG A 273 -16.88 -3.08 -1.12
N SER A 274 -17.01 -3.70 0.06
CA SER A 274 -18.29 -4.26 0.55
C SER A 274 -19.20 -3.22 1.19
N GLY A 275 -18.72 -1.99 1.35
CA GLY A 275 -19.47 -0.84 1.87
C GLY A 275 -19.40 0.37 0.95
N PRO A 276 -20.06 1.48 1.33
CA PRO A 276 -19.93 2.75 0.61
C PRO A 276 -18.49 3.27 0.64
N VAL A 277 -17.92 3.55 -0.52
CA VAL A 277 -16.58 4.12 -0.67
C VAL A 277 -16.60 5.21 -1.72
N SER A 278 -16.07 6.38 -1.39
CA SER A 278 -15.81 7.46 -2.34
C SER A 278 -14.39 7.31 -2.91
N LEU A 279 -14.28 7.32 -4.22
CA LEU A 279 -12.97 7.36 -4.89
C LEU A 279 -12.60 8.83 -5.14
N ALA A 280 -11.46 9.24 -4.61
CA ALA A 280 -10.92 10.57 -4.87
C ALA A 280 -10.53 10.72 -6.34
N GLY A 281 -10.81 11.87 -6.91
CA GLY A 281 -10.46 12.20 -8.29
C GLY A 281 -8.95 12.31 -8.48
N ALA A 282 -8.47 11.99 -9.68
CA ALA A 282 -7.05 12.05 -10.02
C ALA A 282 -6.43 13.44 -9.89
N GLY A 283 -7.23 14.52 -10.00
CA GLY A 283 -6.77 15.90 -9.85
C GLY A 283 -6.25 16.29 -8.46
N VAL A 284 -6.37 15.40 -7.47
CA VAL A 284 -5.75 15.59 -6.15
C VAL A 284 -4.23 15.36 -6.19
N VAL A 285 -3.76 14.50 -7.09
CA VAL A 285 -2.33 14.30 -7.36
C VAL A 285 -1.88 15.32 -8.40
N ALA A 286 -1.09 16.30 -7.96
CA ALA A 286 -0.68 17.42 -8.78
C ALA A 286 0.33 17.04 -9.87
N THR A 287 1.37 16.32 -9.46
CA THR A 287 2.48 15.89 -10.31
C THR A 287 3.24 14.78 -9.60
N SER A 288 4.26 14.22 -10.24
CA SER A 288 5.13 13.21 -9.64
C SER A 288 6.58 13.68 -9.66
N ALA A 289 7.24 13.65 -8.51
CA ALA A 289 8.65 14.00 -8.43
C ALA A 289 9.50 12.93 -9.15
N PRO A 290 10.51 13.33 -9.93
CA PRO A 290 11.45 12.40 -10.54
C PRO A 290 12.18 11.55 -9.49
N ALA A 291 12.60 10.35 -9.87
CA ALA A 291 13.44 9.52 -9.01
C ALA A 291 14.73 10.26 -8.67
N GLY A 292 15.07 10.34 -7.39
CA GLY A 292 16.26 11.04 -6.90
C GLY A 292 16.13 12.57 -6.82
N ALA A 293 14.93 13.15 -7.02
CA ALA A 293 14.69 14.57 -6.81
C ALA A 293 15.09 14.99 -5.38
N LEU A 294 15.73 16.12 -5.26
CA LEU A 294 16.09 16.71 -3.97
C LEU A 294 14.88 17.45 -3.37
N LEU A 295 14.92 17.66 -2.05
CA LEU A 295 13.84 18.39 -1.36
C LEU A 295 13.57 19.77 -2.01
N ALA A 296 14.62 20.51 -2.36
CA ALA A 296 14.47 21.82 -3.00
C ALA A 296 13.73 21.76 -4.35
N ASP A 297 13.96 20.70 -5.12
CA ASP A 297 13.27 20.50 -6.41
C ASP A 297 11.78 20.24 -6.17
N VAL A 298 11.45 19.41 -5.18
CA VAL A 298 10.06 19.09 -4.83
C VAL A 298 9.34 20.31 -4.25
N GLN A 299 10.02 21.11 -3.44
CA GLN A 299 9.50 22.39 -2.93
C GLN A 299 9.19 23.36 -4.06
N ALA A 300 10.08 23.47 -5.05
CA ALA A 300 9.86 24.31 -6.23
C ALA A 300 8.66 23.81 -7.05
N MET A 301 8.54 22.49 -7.25
CA MET A 301 7.39 21.89 -7.93
C MET A 301 6.07 22.15 -7.18
N ALA A 302 6.10 22.16 -5.85
CA ALA A 302 4.91 22.35 -5.03
C ALA A 302 4.33 23.75 -5.15
N VAL A 303 5.14 24.79 -5.43
CA VAL A 303 4.67 26.19 -5.55
C VAL A 303 3.62 26.35 -6.64
N ASP A 304 3.83 25.70 -7.79
CA ASP A 304 2.96 25.82 -8.97
C ASP A 304 2.03 24.61 -9.15
N ALA A 305 2.05 23.66 -8.20
CA ALA A 305 1.30 22.43 -8.30
C ALA A 305 -0.22 22.68 -8.23
N ASP A 306 -0.95 22.12 -9.20
CA ASP A 306 -2.42 22.15 -9.23
C ASP A 306 -2.96 20.82 -8.65
N GLY A 307 -2.94 20.71 -7.33
CA GLY A 307 -3.37 19.54 -6.56
C GLY A 307 -2.67 19.48 -5.19
N LEU A 308 -3.10 18.57 -4.34
CA LEU A 308 -2.65 18.49 -2.94
C LEU A 308 -1.47 17.56 -2.71
N LEU A 309 -1.20 16.63 -3.63
CA LEU A 309 -0.27 15.52 -3.40
C LEU A 309 0.79 15.42 -4.49
N ILE A 310 2.03 15.28 -4.08
CA ILE A 310 3.18 15.01 -4.95
C ILE A 310 3.85 13.73 -4.41
N PRO A 311 3.78 12.59 -5.12
CA PRO A 311 4.51 11.40 -4.71
C PRO A 311 6.01 11.66 -4.82
N TRP A 312 6.70 11.50 -3.69
CA TRP A 312 8.13 11.70 -3.56
C TRP A 312 8.73 10.77 -2.51
N LYS A 313 9.65 9.94 -2.94
CA LYS A 313 10.33 8.97 -2.09
C LYS A 313 11.80 9.32 -1.92
N PRO A 314 12.19 10.04 -0.86
CA PRO A 314 13.57 10.50 -0.64
C PRO A 314 14.52 9.41 -0.11
N TRP A 315 14.08 8.15 0.13
CA TRP A 315 14.87 7.04 0.69
C TRP A 315 14.94 5.79 -0.18
#